data_7be1073833e79901e92fc6df0b11e4af
#
_entry.id   7be1073833e79901e92fc6df0b11e4af
#
_cell.length_a   1.000
_cell.length_b   1.000
_cell.length_c   1.000
_cell.angle_alpha   90.00
_cell.angle_beta   90.00
_cell.angle_gamma   90.00
#
_symmetry.space_group_name_H-M   'P 1'
#
loop_
_entity.id
_entity.type
_entity.pdbx_description
1 polymer ?
#
loop_
_entity_poly.entity_id
_entity_poly.type
_entity_poly.pdbx_seq_one_letter_code
_entity_poly.pdbx_strand_id
1 'polypeptide(L)'
;MTAIRDSACGALSSDADKAARQLYLCHREALHSYIARFCPDWATAEDIVQETFIRAWRHLPQLSADDRPVRPWLFRVARNLLIDAERAARARPVMVQAEAAGQIGDETGLDQILDRQLLTAALKQLTPAHRAVLVETVYRGRTTAAVARQLGIPDGTARSRLHYALHALRQHLHGLDATAA
;
A
#
# COMPACT_ATOMS: atom_id res chain seq x y z
N MET A 1 27.52 -35.66 22.33
CA MET A 1 26.92 -35.62 20.99
C MET A 1 25.82 -34.53 20.99
N THR A 2 26.20 -33.26 21.00
CA THR A 2 25.19 -32.16 21.00
C THR A 2 25.86 -30.89 20.43
N ALA A 3 26.29 -30.90 19.15
CA ALA A 3 26.91 -29.72 18.55
C ALA A 3 26.56 -29.50 17.06
N ILE A 4 25.54 -30.18 16.51
CA ILE A 4 25.21 -30.09 15.07
C ILE A 4 23.92 -29.32 14.77
N ARG A 5 23.20 -28.89 15.78
CA ARG A 5 21.90 -28.19 15.57
C ARG A 5 21.98 -26.65 15.47
N ASP A 6 23.04 -26.04 15.99
CA ASP A 6 23.14 -24.56 16.01
C ASP A 6 23.59 -23.92 14.69
N SER A 7 24.43 -24.63 13.91
CA SER A 7 24.94 -24.06 12.65
C SER A 7 23.89 -23.91 11.56
N ALA A 8 22.92 -24.80 11.46
CA ALA A 8 21.88 -24.73 10.43
C ALA A 8 20.82 -23.65 10.75
N CYS A 9 20.53 -23.44 12.03
CA CYS A 9 19.62 -22.40 12.47
C CYS A 9 20.23 -21.00 12.27
N GLY A 10 21.52 -20.83 12.53
CA GLY A 10 22.23 -19.56 12.33
C GLY A 10 22.36 -19.16 10.86
N ALA A 11 22.56 -20.12 9.95
CA ALA A 11 22.67 -19.85 8.51
C ALA A 11 21.31 -19.47 7.89
N LEU A 12 20.23 -20.13 8.28
CA LEU A 12 18.87 -19.81 7.84
C LEU A 12 18.40 -18.46 8.39
N SER A 13 18.76 -18.11 9.63
CA SER A 13 18.53 -16.79 10.22
C SER A 13 19.27 -15.69 9.46
N SER A 14 20.53 -15.91 9.09
CA SER A 14 21.34 -14.94 8.32
C SER A 14 20.75 -14.62 6.94
N ASP A 15 20.19 -15.59 6.23
CA ASP A 15 19.60 -15.36 4.91
C ASP A 15 18.23 -14.71 5.00
N ALA A 16 17.42 -15.06 5.98
CA ALA A 16 16.16 -14.39 6.28
C ALA A 16 16.40 -12.93 6.70
N ASP A 17 17.41 -12.67 7.51
CA ASP A 17 17.76 -11.31 7.95
C ASP A 17 18.28 -10.46 6.79
N LYS A 18 19.08 -11.05 5.88
CA LYS A 18 19.52 -10.37 4.65
C LYS A 18 18.33 -10.02 3.75
N ALA A 19 17.43 -10.98 3.54
CA ALA A 19 16.23 -10.77 2.74
C ALA A 19 15.31 -9.68 3.36
N ALA A 20 15.12 -9.69 4.68
CA ALA A 20 14.36 -8.68 5.39
C ALA A 20 15.00 -7.28 5.26
N ARG A 21 16.32 -7.19 5.41
CA ARG A 21 17.07 -5.95 5.23
C ARG A 21 16.96 -5.41 3.82
N GLN A 22 17.10 -6.27 2.83
CA GLN A 22 16.95 -5.91 1.42
C GLN A 22 15.54 -5.37 1.14
N LEU A 23 14.52 -6.06 1.63
CA LEU A 23 13.12 -5.66 1.53
C LEU A 23 12.89 -4.26 2.13
N TYR A 24 13.43 -4.03 3.32
CA TYR A 24 13.34 -2.73 3.99
C TYR A 24 13.99 -1.62 3.17
N LEU A 25 15.24 -1.81 2.73
CA LEU A 25 15.98 -0.82 1.96
C LEU A 25 15.29 -0.48 0.62
N CYS A 26 14.73 -1.48 -0.07
CA CYS A 26 14.07 -1.28 -1.36
C CYS A 26 12.70 -0.59 -1.27
N HIS A 27 12.00 -0.72 -0.14
CA HIS A 27 10.59 -0.33 -0.09
C HIS A 27 10.23 0.69 1.00
N ARG A 28 11.16 0.99 1.96
CA ARG A 28 10.87 1.86 3.09
C ARG A 28 10.41 3.25 2.66
N GLU A 29 11.15 3.89 1.76
CA GLU A 29 10.87 5.26 1.33
C GLU A 29 9.50 5.37 0.64
N ALA A 30 9.23 4.49 -0.33
CA ALA A 30 7.96 4.47 -1.04
C ALA A 30 6.78 4.16 -0.11
N LEU A 31 6.99 3.25 0.86
CA LEU A 31 5.97 2.89 1.84
C LEU A 31 5.71 4.03 2.82
N HIS A 32 6.79 4.67 3.32
CA HIS A 32 6.69 5.83 4.21
C HIS A 32 5.96 7.00 3.54
N SER A 33 6.35 7.37 2.31
CA SER A 33 5.69 8.40 1.52
C SER A 33 4.21 8.11 1.28
N TYR A 34 3.84 6.84 1.09
CA TYR A 34 2.45 6.44 0.98
C TYR A 34 1.70 6.62 2.30
N ILE A 35 2.25 6.14 3.41
CA ILE A 35 1.60 6.16 4.74
C ILE A 35 1.47 7.59 5.27
N ALA A 36 2.50 8.42 5.12
CA ALA A 36 2.53 9.81 5.58
C ALA A 36 1.40 10.68 4.99
N ARG A 37 0.86 10.31 3.83
CA ARG A 37 -0.29 11.00 3.23
C ARG A 37 -1.61 10.82 3.99
N PHE A 38 -1.67 9.82 4.87
CA PHE A 38 -2.87 9.44 5.61
C PHE A 38 -2.71 9.57 7.12
N CYS A 39 -1.51 9.87 7.58
CA CYS A 39 -1.20 10.03 9.01
C CYS A 39 -1.15 11.50 9.40
N PRO A 40 -1.65 11.86 10.59
CA PRO A 40 -1.60 13.24 11.08
C PRO A 40 -0.19 13.66 11.51
N ASP A 41 0.65 12.72 11.88
CA ASP A 41 1.99 12.96 12.42
C ASP A 41 3.00 11.90 11.95
N TRP A 42 4.27 12.27 12.02
CA TRP A 42 5.40 11.42 11.65
C TRP A 42 5.51 10.15 12.50
N ALA A 43 5.27 10.25 13.81
CA ALA A 43 5.43 9.10 14.72
C ALA A 43 4.44 7.99 14.37
N THR A 44 3.17 8.33 14.15
CA THR A 44 2.14 7.37 13.68
C THR A 44 2.52 6.76 12.33
N ALA A 45 3.06 7.56 11.41
CA ALA A 45 3.49 7.05 10.11
C ALA A 45 4.64 6.04 10.26
N GLU A 46 5.65 6.36 11.05
CA GLU A 46 6.80 5.47 11.29
C GLU A 46 6.39 4.18 12.00
N ASP A 47 5.49 4.25 12.98
CA ASP A 47 4.95 3.06 13.67
C ASP A 47 4.27 2.10 12.67
N ILE A 48 3.48 2.63 11.74
CA ILE A 48 2.81 1.83 10.71
C ILE A 48 3.83 1.24 9.73
N VAL A 49 4.87 1.99 9.36
CA VAL A 49 5.97 1.48 8.53
C VAL A 49 6.65 0.31 9.22
N GLN A 50 7.04 0.48 10.49
CA GLN A 50 7.72 -0.56 11.27
C GLN A 50 6.85 -1.81 11.41
N GLU A 51 5.59 -1.66 11.80
CA GLU A 51 4.65 -2.79 11.94
C GLU A 51 4.44 -3.51 10.60
N THR A 52 4.41 -2.77 9.48
CA THR A 52 4.32 -3.37 8.14
C THR A 52 5.53 -4.26 7.85
N PHE A 53 6.74 -3.82 8.17
CA PHE A 53 7.95 -4.62 7.96
C PHE A 53 8.10 -5.76 8.96
N ILE A 54 7.66 -5.60 10.21
CA ILE A 54 7.59 -6.70 11.19
C ILE A 54 6.68 -7.82 10.67
N ARG A 55 5.51 -7.48 10.12
CA ARG A 55 4.61 -8.44 9.50
C ARG A 55 5.24 -9.08 8.26
N ALA A 56 5.92 -8.29 7.43
CA ALA A 56 6.62 -8.81 6.28
C ALA A 56 7.70 -9.83 6.67
N TRP A 57 8.50 -9.53 7.66
CA TRP A 57 9.52 -10.44 8.16
C TRP A 57 8.94 -11.77 8.65
N ARG A 58 7.84 -11.74 9.40
CA ARG A 58 7.14 -12.95 9.85
C ARG A 58 6.57 -13.80 8.70
N HIS A 59 6.27 -13.17 7.57
CA HIS A 59 5.70 -13.83 6.39
C HIS A 59 6.69 -14.06 5.25
N LEU A 60 7.97 -13.71 5.43
CA LEU A 60 9.01 -13.87 4.41
C LEU A 60 9.08 -15.28 3.79
N PRO A 61 9.00 -16.39 4.56
CA PRO A 61 9.05 -17.73 3.98
C PRO A 61 7.90 -18.00 3.00
N GLN A 62 6.71 -17.46 3.29
CA GLN A 62 5.52 -17.63 2.45
C GLN A 62 5.56 -16.70 1.23
N LEU A 63 6.06 -15.47 1.40
CA LEU A 63 6.20 -14.51 0.31
C LEU A 63 7.24 -14.94 -0.72
N SER A 64 8.30 -15.60 -0.27
CA SER A 64 9.35 -16.13 -1.16
C SER A 64 8.92 -17.42 -1.87
N ALA A 65 8.04 -18.23 -1.26
CA ALA A 65 7.56 -19.47 -1.83
C ALA A 65 6.51 -19.27 -2.94
N ASP A 66 5.72 -18.18 -2.85
CA ASP A 66 4.55 -17.97 -3.73
C ASP A 66 4.90 -17.23 -5.04
N ASP A 67 6.16 -16.86 -5.29
CA ASP A 67 6.61 -16.02 -6.42
C ASP A 67 5.73 -14.76 -6.65
N ARG A 68 5.09 -14.30 -5.58
CA ARG A 68 4.21 -13.12 -5.62
C ARG A 68 5.00 -11.84 -5.40
N PRO A 69 4.73 -10.79 -6.16
CA PRO A 69 5.41 -9.52 -5.96
C PRO A 69 5.16 -8.98 -4.56
N VAL A 70 6.20 -8.82 -3.78
CA VAL A 70 6.16 -8.43 -2.35
C VAL A 70 5.61 -7.01 -2.17
N ARG A 71 5.93 -6.11 -3.09
CA ARG A 71 5.50 -4.70 -3.02
C ARG A 71 3.98 -4.52 -2.88
N PRO A 72 3.11 -5.12 -3.71
CA PRO A 72 1.66 -5.02 -3.52
C PRO A 72 1.15 -5.57 -2.18
N TRP A 73 1.83 -6.57 -1.65
CA TRP A 73 1.49 -7.14 -0.35
C TRP A 73 1.82 -6.14 0.77
N LEU A 74 3.00 -5.50 0.75
CA LEU A 74 3.39 -4.46 1.73
C LEU A 74 2.37 -3.32 1.76
N PHE A 75 2.02 -2.75 0.61
CA PHE A 75 1.05 -1.66 0.53
C PHE A 75 -0.35 -2.07 0.99
N ARG A 76 -0.75 -3.32 0.78
CA ARG A 76 -2.01 -3.85 1.31
C ARG A 76 -1.99 -3.96 2.82
N VAL A 77 -0.89 -4.43 3.42
CA VAL A 77 -0.72 -4.50 4.89
C VAL A 77 -0.74 -3.10 5.49
N ALA A 78 0.07 -2.19 4.95
CA ALA A 78 0.11 -0.80 5.39
C ALA A 78 -1.28 -0.14 5.34
N ARG A 79 -2.02 -0.34 4.26
CA ARG A 79 -3.39 0.17 4.12
C ARG A 79 -4.34 -0.39 5.18
N ASN A 80 -4.25 -1.67 5.50
CA ASN A 80 -5.07 -2.26 6.56
C ASN A 80 -4.75 -1.63 7.92
N LEU A 81 -3.46 -1.43 8.22
CA LEU A 81 -3.02 -0.75 9.44
C LEU A 81 -3.51 0.69 9.52
N LEU A 82 -3.48 1.44 8.42
CA LEU A 82 -4.04 2.80 8.35
C LEU A 82 -5.54 2.82 8.66
N ILE A 83 -6.30 1.88 8.07
CA ILE A 83 -7.73 1.75 8.34
C ILE A 83 -8.00 1.42 9.81
N ASP A 84 -7.20 0.55 10.40
CA ASP A 84 -7.34 0.17 11.81
C ASP A 84 -6.96 1.31 12.74
N ALA A 85 -5.91 2.08 12.42
CA ALA A 85 -5.51 3.29 13.15
C ALA A 85 -6.61 4.37 13.09
N GLU A 86 -7.20 4.61 11.91
CA GLU A 86 -8.32 5.54 11.74
C GLU A 86 -9.55 5.11 12.57
N ARG A 87 -9.87 3.82 12.58
CA ARG A 87 -10.97 3.28 13.41
C ARG A 87 -10.69 3.47 14.89
N ALA A 88 -9.46 3.20 15.34
CA ALA A 88 -9.06 3.39 16.72
C ALA A 88 -9.10 4.86 17.14
N ALA A 89 -8.66 5.77 16.26
CA ALA A 89 -8.74 7.20 16.50
C ALA A 89 -10.19 7.69 16.63
N ARG A 90 -11.10 7.20 15.78
CA ARG A 90 -12.54 7.55 15.87
C ARG A 90 -13.24 6.95 17.09
N ALA A 91 -12.74 5.87 17.66
CA ALA A 91 -13.31 5.26 18.87
C ALA A 91 -12.86 5.97 20.17
N ARG A 92 -11.84 6.84 20.11
CA ARG A 92 -11.43 7.69 21.24
C ARG A 92 -12.24 8.95 21.25
N PRO A 93 -12.77 9.41 22.41
CA PRO A 93 -13.46 10.70 22.51
C PRO A 93 -12.52 11.83 22.10
N VAL A 94 -13.02 12.71 21.26
CA VAL A 94 -12.29 13.74 20.55
C VAL A 94 -11.60 14.74 21.49
N MET A 95 -10.29 14.92 21.32
CA MET A 95 -9.68 16.25 21.41
C MET A 95 -8.75 16.42 20.20
N VAL A 96 -9.02 17.48 19.46
CA VAL A 96 -8.23 18.07 18.36
C VAL A 96 -8.43 17.46 16.97
N GLN A 97 -9.15 18.19 16.15
CA GLN A 97 -9.11 18.12 14.69
C GLN A 97 -7.73 18.58 14.21
N ALA A 98 -7.02 17.71 13.52
CA ALA A 98 -5.90 18.10 12.67
C ALA A 98 -6.37 17.99 11.22
N GLU A 99 -6.48 19.10 10.54
CA GLU A 99 -6.59 19.18 9.08
C GLU A 99 -5.27 18.71 8.48
N ALA A 100 -5.19 17.42 8.15
CA ALA A 100 -4.03 16.87 7.45
C ALA A 100 -4.25 16.97 5.94
N ALA A 101 -4.09 18.16 5.39
CA ALA A 101 -3.73 18.33 4.00
C ALA A 101 -2.23 18.08 3.86
N GLY A 102 -1.84 16.81 3.72
CA GLY A 102 -0.46 16.45 3.41
C GLY A 102 -0.08 17.01 2.04
N GLN A 103 0.73 18.05 2.01
CA GLN A 103 1.39 18.54 0.80
C GLN A 103 2.34 17.43 0.33
N ILE A 104 2.19 17.05 -0.92
CA ILE A 104 3.12 16.18 -1.64
C ILE A 104 4.43 16.95 -1.75
N GLY A 105 5.47 16.48 -1.05
CA GLY A 105 6.82 16.98 -1.25
C GLY A 105 7.20 16.82 -2.72
N ASP A 106 7.59 17.92 -3.34
CA ASP A 106 7.89 18.04 -4.77
C ASP A 106 9.37 17.73 -4.99
N GLU A 107 9.77 16.45 -4.82
CA GLU A 107 11.01 15.93 -5.40
C GLU A 107 10.65 15.06 -6.61
N THR A 108 10.28 15.74 -7.70
CA THR A 108 9.82 15.10 -8.92
C THR A 108 10.99 14.93 -9.88
N GLY A 109 11.61 13.75 -9.88
CA GLY A 109 12.43 13.32 -11.00
C GLY A 109 11.60 13.18 -12.29
N LEU A 110 12.20 13.32 -13.46
CA LEU A 110 11.54 13.20 -14.78
C LEU A 110 10.72 11.90 -14.90
N ASP A 111 11.21 10.78 -14.35
CA ASP A 111 10.52 9.50 -14.34
C ASP A 111 9.19 9.55 -13.57
N GLN A 112 9.14 10.29 -12.44
CA GLN A 112 7.90 10.45 -11.68
C GLN A 112 6.87 11.33 -12.38
N ILE A 113 7.30 12.27 -13.23
CA ILE A 113 6.42 13.10 -14.04
C ILE A 113 5.78 12.26 -15.15
N LEU A 114 6.55 11.42 -15.82
CA LEU A 114 6.07 10.48 -16.82
C LEU A 114 5.10 9.48 -16.21
N ASP A 115 5.43 8.89 -15.08
CA ASP A 115 4.55 7.98 -14.32
C ASP A 115 3.24 8.66 -13.93
N ARG A 116 3.27 9.93 -13.52
CA ARG A 116 2.05 10.71 -13.22
C ARG A 116 1.18 10.94 -14.45
N GLN A 117 1.78 11.26 -15.59
CA GLN A 117 1.03 11.47 -16.84
C GLN A 117 0.39 10.18 -17.31
N LEU A 118 1.14 9.07 -17.31
CA LEU A 118 0.65 7.74 -17.67
C LEU A 118 -0.49 7.29 -16.75
N LEU A 119 -0.32 7.45 -15.43
CA LEU A 119 -1.36 7.13 -14.46
C LEU A 119 -2.61 7.98 -14.64
N THR A 120 -2.44 9.28 -14.89
CA THR A 120 -3.56 10.21 -15.13
C THR A 120 -4.32 9.83 -16.41
N ALA A 121 -3.61 9.49 -17.48
CA ALA A 121 -4.21 9.01 -18.73
C ALA A 121 -4.99 7.70 -18.51
N ALA A 122 -4.40 6.73 -17.83
CA ALA A 122 -5.04 5.45 -17.50
C ALA A 122 -6.29 5.64 -16.62
N LEU A 123 -6.24 6.54 -15.62
CA LEU A 123 -7.40 6.87 -14.79
C LEU A 123 -8.53 7.54 -15.60
N LYS A 124 -8.22 8.33 -16.62
CA LYS A 124 -9.23 8.94 -17.50
C LYS A 124 -9.99 7.91 -18.33
N GLN A 125 -9.40 6.77 -18.64
CA GLN A 125 -10.05 5.67 -19.37
C GLN A 125 -11.05 4.88 -18.52
N LEU A 126 -11.00 4.99 -17.20
CA LEU A 126 -11.98 4.35 -16.33
C LEU A 126 -13.32 5.07 -16.39
N THR A 127 -14.42 4.29 -16.32
CA THR A 127 -15.75 4.89 -16.14
C THR A 127 -15.79 5.75 -14.88
N PRO A 128 -16.62 6.79 -14.82
CA PRO A 128 -16.74 7.65 -13.63
C PRO A 128 -17.04 6.86 -12.34
N ALA A 129 -17.88 5.81 -12.44
CA ALA A 129 -18.23 4.96 -11.30
C ALA A 129 -17.05 4.13 -10.79
N HIS A 130 -16.25 3.56 -11.69
CA HIS A 130 -15.05 2.81 -11.34
C HIS A 130 -13.97 3.72 -10.76
N ARG A 131 -13.75 4.88 -11.38
CA ARG A 131 -12.79 5.88 -10.93
C ARG A 131 -13.13 6.41 -9.54
N ALA A 132 -14.40 6.73 -9.28
CA ALA A 132 -14.85 7.20 -7.98
C ALA A 132 -14.53 6.20 -6.87
N VAL A 133 -14.91 4.92 -7.04
CA VAL A 133 -14.61 3.88 -6.05
C VAL A 133 -13.11 3.70 -5.86
N LEU A 134 -12.33 3.68 -6.94
CA LEU A 134 -10.88 3.51 -6.88
C LEU A 134 -10.21 4.68 -6.13
N VAL A 135 -10.54 5.92 -6.46
CA VAL A 135 -9.98 7.12 -5.82
C VAL A 135 -10.33 7.15 -4.33
N GLU A 136 -11.57 6.92 -3.97
CA GLU A 136 -12.00 6.95 -2.56
C GLU A 136 -11.33 5.83 -1.74
N THR A 137 -11.17 4.65 -2.34
CA THR A 137 -10.58 3.51 -1.61
C THR A 137 -9.06 3.53 -1.61
N VAL A 138 -8.42 3.71 -2.77
CA VAL A 138 -6.96 3.57 -2.90
C VAL A 138 -6.25 4.88 -2.59
N TYR A 139 -6.74 6.00 -3.13
CA TYR A 139 -6.08 7.29 -2.94
C TYR A 139 -6.42 7.94 -1.59
N ARG A 140 -7.71 7.90 -1.17
CA ARG A 140 -8.18 8.47 0.10
C ARG A 140 -8.20 7.49 1.26
N GLY A 141 -7.77 6.24 1.07
CA GLY A 141 -7.63 5.23 2.12
C GLY A 141 -8.94 4.73 2.74
N ARG A 142 -10.12 5.10 2.20
CA ARG A 142 -11.42 4.71 2.77
C ARG A 142 -11.71 3.23 2.59
N THR A 143 -12.46 2.63 3.52
CA THR A 143 -12.92 1.25 3.36
C THR A 143 -13.98 1.16 2.27
N THR A 144 -14.07 0.02 1.57
CA THR A 144 -15.12 -0.22 0.57
C THR A 144 -16.52 -0.03 1.13
N ALA A 145 -16.75 -0.41 2.40
CA ALA A 145 -18.03 -0.20 3.08
C ALA A 145 -18.34 1.29 3.32
N ALA A 146 -17.33 2.11 3.64
CA ALA A 146 -17.51 3.56 3.78
C ALA A 146 -17.83 4.22 2.44
N VAL A 147 -17.12 3.79 1.37
CA VAL A 147 -17.35 4.28 0.01
C VAL A 147 -18.73 3.85 -0.50
N ALA A 148 -19.15 2.62 -0.22
CA ALA A 148 -20.48 2.13 -0.57
C ALA A 148 -21.58 3.01 0.02
N ARG A 149 -21.50 3.34 1.32
CA ARG A 149 -22.45 4.22 2.00
C ARG A 149 -22.42 5.63 1.42
N GLN A 150 -21.25 6.19 1.16
CA GLN A 150 -21.10 7.54 0.59
C GLN A 150 -21.70 7.63 -0.81
N LEU A 151 -21.54 6.60 -1.63
CA LEU A 151 -22.03 6.57 -3.02
C LEU A 151 -23.47 6.03 -3.13
N GLY A 152 -24.10 5.63 -2.03
CA GLY A 152 -25.46 5.07 -2.03
C GLY A 152 -25.57 3.74 -2.78
N ILE A 153 -24.54 2.90 -2.77
CA ILE A 153 -24.48 1.62 -3.48
C ILE A 153 -24.28 0.46 -2.51
N PRO A 154 -24.73 -0.77 -2.86
CA PRO A 154 -24.43 -1.96 -2.05
C PRO A 154 -22.92 -2.20 -1.90
N ASP A 155 -22.52 -2.76 -0.76
CA ASP A 155 -21.10 -3.06 -0.45
C ASP A 155 -20.46 -4.03 -1.45
N GLY A 156 -21.24 -5.03 -1.91
CA GLY A 156 -20.81 -5.93 -2.97
C GLY A 156 -20.54 -5.20 -4.29
N THR A 157 -21.36 -4.19 -4.63
CA THR A 157 -21.18 -3.36 -5.82
C THR A 157 -19.91 -2.50 -5.72
N ALA A 158 -19.62 -1.95 -4.54
CA ALA A 158 -18.37 -1.20 -4.35
C ALA A 158 -17.13 -2.09 -4.50
N ARG A 159 -17.18 -3.33 -3.96
CA ARG A 159 -16.08 -4.30 -4.12
C ARG A 159 -15.87 -4.73 -5.57
N SER A 160 -16.95 -5.05 -6.29
CA SER A 160 -16.85 -5.44 -7.70
C SER A 160 -16.35 -4.27 -8.56
N ARG A 161 -16.86 -3.05 -8.35
CA ARG A 161 -16.37 -1.85 -9.05
C ARG A 161 -14.89 -1.59 -8.79
N LEU A 162 -14.42 -1.76 -7.54
CA LEU A 162 -13.00 -1.63 -7.22
C LEU A 162 -12.16 -2.70 -7.94
N HIS A 163 -12.64 -3.94 -7.95
CA HIS A 163 -11.96 -5.04 -8.64
C HIS A 163 -11.81 -4.75 -10.14
N TYR A 164 -12.90 -4.39 -10.82
CA TYR A 164 -12.88 -4.05 -12.25
C TYR A 164 -12.06 -2.81 -12.54
N ALA A 165 -12.11 -1.79 -11.67
CA ALA A 165 -11.29 -0.59 -11.82
C ALA A 165 -9.79 -0.89 -11.76
N LEU A 166 -9.37 -1.71 -10.81
CA LEU A 166 -7.96 -2.15 -10.68
C LEU A 166 -7.52 -3.02 -11.86
N HIS A 167 -8.38 -3.90 -12.35
CA HIS A 167 -8.10 -4.72 -13.51
C HIS A 167 -7.93 -3.87 -14.76
N ALA A 168 -8.89 -2.98 -15.05
CA ALA A 168 -8.83 -2.08 -16.20
C ALA A 168 -7.61 -1.15 -16.14
N LEU A 169 -7.29 -0.60 -14.94
CA LEU A 169 -6.11 0.24 -14.77
C LEU A 169 -4.81 -0.50 -15.10
N ARG A 170 -4.68 -1.76 -14.68
CA ARG A 170 -3.53 -2.59 -15.05
C ARG A 170 -3.41 -2.79 -16.55
N GLN A 171 -4.52 -3.11 -17.23
CA GLN A 171 -4.55 -3.29 -18.68
C GLN A 171 -4.10 -2.02 -19.41
N HIS A 172 -4.57 -0.85 -18.99
CA HIS A 172 -4.18 0.43 -19.59
C HIS A 172 -2.71 0.76 -19.37
N LEU A 173 -2.17 0.48 -18.19
CA LEU A 173 -0.75 0.71 -17.90
C LEU A 173 0.15 -0.23 -18.71
N HIS A 174 -0.16 -1.54 -18.76
CA HIS A 174 0.61 -2.49 -19.58
C HIS A 174 0.52 -2.20 -21.08
N GLY A 175 -0.62 -1.72 -21.57
CA GLY A 175 -0.78 -1.31 -22.98
C GLY A 175 0.05 -0.08 -23.35
N LEU A 176 0.28 0.82 -22.41
CA LEU A 176 1.11 2.02 -22.62
C LEU A 176 2.60 1.70 -22.62
N ASP A 177 3.04 0.77 -21.75
CA ASP A 177 4.44 0.28 -21.72
C ASP A 177 4.82 -0.41 -23.04
N ALA A 178 3.88 -1.15 -23.66
CA ALA A 178 4.08 -1.84 -24.94
C ALA A 178 4.12 -0.87 -26.14
N THR A 179 3.61 0.35 -26.00
CA THR A 179 3.58 1.36 -27.09
C THR A 179 4.77 2.32 -27.01
N ALA A 180 5.48 2.34 -25.88
CA ALA A 180 6.64 3.20 -25.62
C ALA A 180 7.99 2.51 -25.90
N ALA A 181 8.00 1.22 -26.28
CA ALA A 181 9.17 0.42 -26.63
C ALA A 181 9.25 0.21 -28.17
#